data_3bff87a2c417a6be07b3e1106a424dab
#
_entry.id   3bff87a2c417a6be07b3e1106a424dab
#
_cell.length_a   1.000
_cell.length_b   1.000
_cell.length_c   1.000
_cell.angle_alpha   90.00
_cell.angle_beta   90.00
_cell.angle_gamma   90.00
#
_symmetry.space_group_name_H-M   'P 1'
#
loop_
_entity.id
_entity.type
_entity.pdbx_description
1 polymer ?
#
loop_
_entity_poly.entity_id
_entity_poly.type
_entity_poly.pdbx_seq_one_letter_code
_entity_poly.pdbx_strand_id
1 'polypeptide(L)'
;MSRPITESVPASIHNQASTRDATRANASLANLIVQVSDDLAGLTVQELEDGMTADLGEKLLAMIQTHGDEGVKALASIIASGKVSAEILSHTLRWLARIDDHKTYDARLRLLTDCLRSSSHIIRDGALLGLSTLGDRRTIDAIRSAAACETRVSLKRDMEEVLNQL
;
A
#
# COMPACT_ATOMS: atom_id res chain seq x y z
N MET A 1 57.00 20.51 28.19
CA MET A 1 56.51 19.38 27.41
C MET A 1 55.12 19.05 27.88
N SER A 2 54.10 19.65 27.24
CA SER A 2 52.68 19.47 27.59
C SER A 2 52.06 18.45 26.63
N ARG A 3 51.44 17.38 27.16
CA ARG A 3 50.70 16.37 26.40
C ARG A 3 49.29 16.89 26.16
N PRO A 4 48.70 16.73 24.95
CA PRO A 4 47.28 17.01 24.71
C PRO A 4 46.44 15.87 25.28
N ILE A 5 45.41 16.24 26.03
CA ILE A 5 44.33 15.36 26.52
C ILE A 5 43.34 15.19 25.35
N THR A 6 43.32 14.01 24.74
CA THR A 6 42.25 13.62 23.80
C THR A 6 41.03 13.17 24.59
N GLU A 7 40.05 14.04 24.65
CA GLU A 7 38.72 13.75 25.19
C GLU A 7 37.96 12.81 24.21
N SER A 8 37.84 11.55 24.59
CA SER A 8 37.04 10.58 23.84
C SER A 8 35.56 10.80 24.17
N VAL A 9 34.81 11.32 23.22
CA VAL A 9 33.34 11.43 23.28
C VAL A 9 32.76 10.02 23.31
N PRO A 10 31.86 9.67 24.26
CA PRO A 10 31.31 8.32 24.36
C PRO A 10 30.31 8.02 23.22
N ALA A 11 30.53 6.94 22.50
CA ALA A 11 29.69 6.42 21.41
C ALA A 11 28.26 6.05 21.83
N SER A 12 27.91 6.09 23.11
CA SER A 12 26.61 5.69 23.66
C SER A 12 25.46 6.67 23.35
N ILE A 13 25.75 7.94 23.04
CA ILE A 13 24.69 8.96 22.85
C ILE A 13 24.04 8.82 21.48
N HIS A 14 24.78 8.39 20.46
CA HIS A 14 24.25 8.21 19.08
C HIS A 14 23.25 7.05 18.96
N ASN A 15 23.41 6.00 19.75
CA ASN A 15 22.56 4.81 19.68
C ASN A 15 21.18 5.01 20.35
N GLN A 16 21.10 5.87 21.36
CA GLN A 16 19.83 6.14 22.07
C GLN A 16 18.89 7.07 21.29
N ALA A 17 19.41 8.02 20.53
CA ALA A 17 18.60 8.88 19.67
C ALA A 17 17.95 8.07 18.53
N SER A 18 18.73 7.23 17.84
CA SER A 18 18.22 6.36 16.76
C SER A 18 17.12 5.39 17.22
N THR A 19 17.25 4.83 18.43
CA THR A 19 16.25 3.93 19.00
C THR A 19 14.96 4.66 19.37
N ARG A 20 15.02 5.88 19.87
CA ARG A 20 13.86 6.70 20.22
C ARG A 20 13.10 7.14 18.96
N ASP A 21 13.79 7.52 17.91
CA ASP A 21 13.18 7.93 16.65
C ASP A 21 12.49 6.74 15.95
N ALA A 22 13.11 5.56 15.94
CA ALA A 22 12.49 4.34 15.45
C ALA A 22 11.23 3.95 16.25
N THR A 23 11.26 4.07 17.58
CA THR A 23 10.10 3.77 18.44
C THR A 23 8.96 4.76 18.17
N ARG A 24 9.27 6.04 17.97
CA ARG A 24 8.28 7.08 17.67
C ARG A 24 7.65 6.88 16.28
N ALA A 25 8.45 6.53 15.27
CA ALA A 25 7.97 6.21 13.93
C ALA A 25 7.04 4.98 13.95
N ASN A 26 7.41 3.92 14.67
CA ASN A 26 6.57 2.73 14.81
C ASN A 26 5.25 3.02 15.54
N ALA A 27 5.25 3.86 16.56
CA ALA A 27 4.01 4.28 17.24
C ALA A 27 3.12 5.12 16.32
N SER A 28 3.69 5.99 15.49
CA SER A 28 2.97 6.79 14.50
C SER A 28 2.31 5.90 13.44
N LEU A 29 3.03 4.92 12.91
CA LEU A 29 2.50 3.96 11.93
C LEU A 29 1.39 3.09 12.55
N ALA A 30 1.55 2.63 13.80
CA ALA A 30 0.53 1.85 14.48
C ALA A 30 -0.79 2.64 14.64
N ASN A 31 -0.71 3.91 15.04
CA ASN A 31 -1.87 4.78 15.16
C ASN A 31 -2.53 5.02 13.78
N LEU A 32 -1.74 5.23 12.74
CA LEU A 32 -2.23 5.40 11.37
C LEU A 32 -2.97 4.14 10.89
N ILE A 33 -2.43 2.94 11.15
CA ILE A 33 -3.09 1.68 10.79
C ILE A 33 -4.46 1.57 11.47
N VAL A 34 -4.56 1.90 12.75
CA VAL A 34 -5.84 1.86 13.47
C VAL A 34 -6.83 2.84 12.86
N GLN A 35 -6.44 4.10 12.69
CA GLN A 35 -7.29 5.13 12.13
C GLN A 35 -7.80 4.77 10.74
N VAL A 36 -6.92 4.40 9.82
CA VAL A 36 -7.30 4.03 8.43
C VAL A 36 -8.13 2.75 8.42
N SER A 37 -7.82 1.77 9.29
CA SER A 37 -8.63 0.54 9.40
C SER A 37 -10.05 0.84 9.85
N ASP A 38 -10.23 1.72 10.83
CA ASP A 38 -11.55 2.10 11.32
C ASP A 38 -12.34 2.90 10.27
N ASP A 39 -11.68 3.82 9.56
CA ASP A 39 -12.28 4.58 8.46
C ASP A 39 -12.76 3.64 7.33
N LEU A 40 -11.93 2.67 6.93
CA LEU A 40 -12.29 1.70 5.90
C LEU A 40 -13.37 0.70 6.36
N ALA A 41 -13.31 0.25 7.61
CA ALA A 41 -14.29 -0.67 8.17
C ALA A 41 -15.68 -0.02 8.36
N GLY A 42 -15.73 1.31 8.49
CA GLY A 42 -16.96 2.08 8.55
C GLY A 42 -17.68 2.23 7.21
N LEU A 43 -17.01 1.92 6.08
CA LEU A 43 -17.62 1.98 4.76
C LEU A 43 -18.47 0.75 4.47
N THR A 44 -19.58 0.96 3.78
CA THR A 44 -20.42 -0.12 3.25
C THR A 44 -20.23 -0.27 1.74
N VAL A 45 -20.44 -1.48 1.20
CA VAL A 45 -20.39 -1.71 -0.25
C VAL A 45 -21.43 -0.87 -0.98
N GLN A 46 -22.60 -0.68 -0.37
CA GLN A 46 -23.69 0.15 -0.92
C GLN A 46 -23.24 1.60 -1.13
N GLU A 47 -22.51 2.18 -0.17
CA GLU A 47 -21.96 3.54 -0.28
C GLU A 47 -20.94 3.65 -1.42
N LEU A 48 -20.18 2.60 -1.69
CA LEU A 48 -19.24 2.55 -2.82
C LEU A 48 -19.96 2.50 -4.18
N GLU A 49 -21.11 1.82 -4.28
CA GLU A 49 -21.92 1.72 -5.49
C GLU A 49 -22.69 3.01 -5.78
N ASP A 50 -23.18 3.70 -4.74
CA ASP A 50 -23.97 4.93 -4.84
C ASP A 50 -23.15 6.19 -5.19
N GLY A 51 -21.88 6.04 -5.53
CA GLY A 51 -21.02 7.14 -6.00
C GLY A 51 -20.16 7.81 -4.91
N MET A 52 -20.17 7.31 -3.67
CA MET A 52 -19.28 7.77 -2.59
C MET A 52 -17.82 7.31 -2.77
N THR A 53 -17.50 6.70 -3.89
CA THR A 53 -16.13 6.36 -4.30
C THR A 53 -15.21 7.60 -4.34
N ALA A 54 -15.78 8.79 -4.58
CA ALA A 54 -15.01 10.04 -4.56
C ALA A 54 -14.49 10.37 -3.15
N ASP A 55 -15.33 10.21 -2.12
CA ASP A 55 -14.95 10.46 -0.72
C ASP A 55 -13.84 9.51 -0.25
N LEU A 56 -13.93 8.21 -0.61
CA LEU A 56 -12.84 7.25 -0.37
C LEU A 56 -11.54 7.70 -1.07
N GLY A 57 -11.63 8.12 -2.32
CA GLY A 57 -10.49 8.60 -3.09
C GLY A 57 -9.84 9.84 -2.46
N GLU A 58 -10.63 10.80 -2.00
CA GLU A 58 -10.14 12.00 -1.31
C GLU A 58 -9.46 11.66 0.02
N LYS A 59 -10.02 10.76 0.81
CA LYS A 59 -9.42 10.29 2.07
C LYS A 59 -8.08 9.57 1.83
N LEU A 60 -8.02 8.70 0.83
CA LEU A 60 -6.77 8.01 0.45
C LEU A 60 -5.72 9.00 -0.06
N LEU A 61 -6.12 9.95 -0.90
CA LEU A 61 -5.21 10.99 -1.38
C LEU A 61 -4.65 11.81 -0.23
N ALA A 62 -5.50 12.28 0.70
CA ALA A 62 -5.09 13.05 1.87
C ALA A 62 -4.12 12.24 2.76
N MET A 63 -4.40 10.95 2.98
CA MET A 63 -3.53 10.07 3.74
C MET A 63 -2.15 9.92 3.07
N ILE A 64 -2.11 9.65 1.77
CA ILE A 64 -0.86 9.49 1.03
C ILE A 64 -0.07 10.79 0.98
N GLN A 65 -0.73 11.93 0.76
CA GLN A 65 -0.07 13.25 0.77
C GLN A 65 0.51 13.60 2.15
N THR A 66 -0.18 13.21 3.23
CA THR A 66 0.25 13.49 4.60
C THR A 66 1.37 12.56 5.08
N HIS A 67 1.29 11.28 4.75
CA HIS A 67 2.13 10.24 5.33
C HIS A 67 3.09 9.57 4.32
N GLY A 68 2.96 9.85 3.03
CA GLY A 68 3.83 9.29 1.99
C GLY A 68 3.83 7.75 2.00
N ASP A 69 5.03 7.18 1.91
CA ASP A 69 5.24 5.72 1.92
C ASP A 69 4.72 5.03 3.19
N GLU A 70 4.69 5.72 4.33
CA GLU A 70 4.12 5.17 5.57
C GLU A 70 2.61 4.96 5.45
N GLY A 71 1.89 5.83 4.73
CA GLY A 71 0.48 5.62 4.39
C GLY A 71 0.27 4.37 3.54
N VAL A 72 1.13 4.12 2.55
CA VAL A 72 1.08 2.91 1.73
C VAL A 72 1.38 1.65 2.56
N LYS A 73 2.36 1.71 3.48
CA LYS A 73 2.66 0.60 4.41
C LYS A 73 1.51 0.32 5.38
N ALA A 74 0.82 1.37 5.84
CA ALA A 74 -0.39 1.20 6.66
C ALA A 74 -1.47 0.41 5.90
N LEU A 75 -1.74 0.75 4.64
CA LEU A 75 -2.67 -0.01 3.79
C LEU A 75 -2.23 -1.47 3.60
N ALA A 76 -0.95 -1.72 3.36
CA ALA A 76 -0.42 -3.09 3.26
C ALA A 76 -0.70 -3.90 4.54
N SER A 77 -0.51 -3.29 5.70
CA SER A 77 -0.78 -3.92 7.01
C SER A 77 -2.28 -4.18 7.23
N ILE A 78 -3.16 -3.28 6.79
CA ILE A 78 -4.62 -3.44 6.88
C ILE A 78 -5.07 -4.59 5.98
N ILE A 79 -4.58 -4.67 4.74
CA ILE A 79 -4.87 -5.76 3.82
C ILE A 79 -4.45 -7.11 4.43
N ALA A 80 -3.25 -7.17 5.00
CA ALA A 80 -2.73 -8.38 5.64
C ALA A 80 -3.51 -8.78 6.90
N SER A 81 -4.14 -7.83 7.59
CA SER A 81 -4.90 -8.09 8.82
C SER A 81 -6.22 -8.84 8.60
N GLY A 82 -6.80 -8.75 7.40
CA GLY A 82 -8.10 -9.33 7.06
C GLY A 82 -9.29 -8.73 7.82
N LYS A 83 -9.14 -7.57 8.46
CA LYS A 83 -10.20 -6.91 9.25
C LYS A 83 -11.19 -6.12 8.41
N VAL A 84 -10.79 -5.66 7.23
CA VAL A 84 -11.62 -4.92 6.27
C VAL A 84 -12.10 -5.86 5.19
N SER A 85 -13.31 -5.67 4.69
CA SER A 85 -13.88 -6.53 3.66
C SER A 85 -13.07 -6.49 2.36
N ALA A 86 -13.05 -7.61 1.63
CA ALA A 86 -12.28 -7.71 0.39
C ALA A 86 -12.81 -6.75 -0.69
N GLU A 87 -14.11 -6.47 -0.69
CA GLU A 87 -14.77 -5.54 -1.59
C GLU A 87 -14.26 -4.11 -1.37
N ILE A 88 -14.25 -3.64 -0.11
CA ILE A 88 -13.70 -2.32 0.25
C ILE A 88 -12.24 -2.23 -0.14
N LEU A 89 -11.44 -3.27 0.17
CA LEU A 89 -10.02 -3.30 -0.19
C LEU A 89 -9.79 -3.29 -1.71
N SER A 90 -10.63 -3.98 -2.48
CA SER A 90 -10.57 -3.94 -3.95
C SER A 90 -10.79 -2.52 -4.49
N HIS A 91 -11.80 -1.81 -3.98
CA HIS A 91 -12.04 -0.41 -4.34
C HIS A 91 -10.87 0.49 -3.90
N THR A 92 -10.35 0.29 -2.69
CA THR A 92 -9.18 1.01 -2.18
C THR A 92 -7.97 0.87 -3.11
N LEU A 93 -7.67 -0.35 -3.60
CA LEU A 93 -6.57 -0.61 -4.52
C LEU A 93 -6.75 0.09 -5.87
N ARG A 94 -7.98 0.14 -6.40
CA ARG A 94 -8.29 0.88 -7.64
C ARG A 94 -8.06 2.39 -7.48
N TRP A 95 -8.48 2.96 -6.34
CA TRP A 95 -8.25 4.38 -6.04
C TRP A 95 -6.79 4.69 -5.80
N LEU A 96 -6.06 3.80 -5.13
CA LEU A 96 -4.63 3.94 -4.91
C LEU A 96 -3.84 4.13 -6.22
N ALA A 97 -4.27 3.45 -7.28
CA ALA A 97 -3.65 3.59 -8.60
C ALA A 97 -3.89 4.95 -9.26
N ARG A 98 -5.00 5.63 -8.92
CA ARG A 98 -5.38 6.93 -9.50
C ARG A 98 -4.73 8.13 -8.81
N ILE A 99 -4.06 7.92 -7.68
CA ILE A 99 -3.38 9.00 -6.95
C ILE A 99 -2.22 9.52 -7.79
N ASP A 100 -2.24 10.81 -8.13
CA ASP A 100 -1.15 11.50 -8.82
C ASP A 100 -0.14 12.04 -7.79
N ASP A 101 0.70 11.13 -7.29
CA ASP A 101 1.83 11.45 -6.41
C ASP A 101 3.05 10.63 -6.80
N HIS A 102 4.03 11.30 -7.41
CA HIS A 102 5.26 10.66 -7.88
C HIS A 102 6.13 10.12 -6.74
N LYS A 103 6.06 10.71 -5.54
CA LYS A 103 6.91 10.30 -4.41
C LYS A 103 6.57 8.91 -3.91
N THR A 104 5.29 8.56 -3.92
CA THR A 104 4.80 7.26 -3.45
C THR A 104 4.53 6.26 -4.58
N TYR A 105 4.83 6.63 -5.82
CA TYR A 105 4.52 5.82 -6.99
C TYR A 105 5.06 4.38 -6.87
N ASP A 106 6.34 4.23 -6.55
CA ASP A 106 6.98 2.91 -6.46
C ASP A 106 6.47 2.08 -5.27
N ALA A 107 6.10 2.72 -4.16
CA ALA A 107 5.50 2.03 -3.02
C ALA A 107 4.10 1.51 -3.37
N ARG A 108 3.29 2.32 -4.06
CA ARG A 108 1.95 1.94 -4.55
C ARG A 108 2.02 0.83 -5.58
N LEU A 109 2.94 0.93 -6.53
CA LEU A 109 3.18 -0.11 -7.54
C LEU A 109 3.54 -1.45 -6.91
N ARG A 110 4.42 -1.44 -5.91
CA ARG A 110 4.80 -2.64 -5.14
C ARG A 110 3.60 -3.22 -4.41
N LEU A 111 2.84 -2.41 -3.68
CA LEU A 111 1.67 -2.89 -2.95
C LEU A 111 0.65 -3.57 -3.89
N LEU A 112 0.32 -2.93 -5.02
CA LEU A 112 -0.58 -3.51 -6.02
C LEU A 112 -0.03 -4.84 -6.58
N THR A 113 1.27 -4.89 -6.88
CA THR A 113 1.94 -6.10 -7.35
C THR A 113 1.88 -7.24 -6.34
N ASP A 114 2.11 -6.93 -5.05
CA ASP A 114 2.04 -7.92 -3.96
C ASP A 114 0.61 -8.45 -3.77
N CYS A 115 -0.40 -7.59 -3.94
CA CYS A 115 -1.81 -7.97 -3.84
C CYS A 115 -2.27 -8.96 -4.93
N LEU A 116 -1.55 -9.10 -6.05
CA LEU A 116 -1.82 -10.16 -7.04
C LEU A 116 -1.67 -11.57 -6.47
N ARG A 117 -0.98 -11.73 -5.33
CA ARG A 117 -0.79 -13.01 -4.63
C ARG A 117 -1.76 -13.23 -3.46
N SER A 118 -2.73 -12.33 -3.28
CA SER A 118 -3.72 -12.46 -2.22
C SER A 118 -4.52 -13.77 -2.35
N SER A 119 -4.89 -14.38 -1.23
CA SER A 119 -5.82 -15.52 -1.22
C SER A 119 -7.23 -15.12 -1.70
N SER A 120 -7.63 -13.86 -1.49
CA SER A 120 -8.92 -13.32 -1.97
C SER A 120 -8.83 -12.95 -3.46
N HIS A 121 -9.67 -13.57 -4.28
CA HIS A 121 -9.77 -13.22 -5.70
C HIS A 121 -10.28 -11.79 -5.93
N ILE A 122 -11.08 -11.26 -5.01
CA ILE A 122 -11.61 -9.88 -5.07
C ILE A 122 -10.45 -8.88 -4.89
N ILE A 123 -9.52 -9.15 -3.97
CA ILE A 123 -8.32 -8.33 -3.79
C ILE A 123 -7.40 -8.44 -5.02
N ARG A 124 -7.22 -9.66 -5.59
CA ARG A 124 -6.42 -9.83 -6.81
C ARG A 124 -7.02 -9.07 -8.00
N ASP A 125 -8.35 -9.08 -8.15
CA ASP A 125 -9.05 -8.32 -9.18
C ASP A 125 -8.85 -6.81 -9.01
N GLY A 126 -9.05 -6.28 -7.80
CA GLY A 126 -8.80 -4.87 -7.50
C GLY A 126 -7.36 -4.44 -7.78
N ALA A 127 -6.39 -5.30 -7.45
CA ALA A 127 -4.98 -5.08 -7.71
C ALA A 127 -4.69 -5.06 -9.24
N LEU A 128 -5.23 -6.01 -9.99
CA LEU A 128 -5.08 -6.07 -11.44
C LEU A 128 -5.63 -4.81 -12.13
N LEU A 129 -6.83 -4.36 -11.74
CA LEU A 129 -7.42 -3.14 -12.27
C LEU A 129 -6.61 -1.89 -11.90
N GLY A 130 -6.04 -1.85 -10.69
CA GLY A 130 -5.10 -0.79 -10.30
C GLY A 130 -3.85 -0.80 -11.17
N LEU A 131 -3.23 -1.95 -11.41
CA LEU A 131 -2.03 -2.09 -12.25
C LEU A 131 -2.33 -1.75 -13.71
N SER A 132 -3.48 -2.14 -14.24
CA SER A 132 -3.95 -1.76 -15.58
C SER A 132 -4.08 -0.23 -15.70
N THR A 133 -4.59 0.44 -14.65
CA THR A 133 -4.69 1.92 -14.61
C THR A 133 -3.33 2.60 -14.63
N LEU A 134 -2.32 2.03 -13.94
CA LEU A 134 -0.95 2.56 -13.94
C LEU A 134 -0.24 2.33 -15.27
N GLY A 135 -0.54 1.27 -15.99
CA GLY A 135 0.05 0.94 -17.29
C GLY A 135 1.57 0.73 -17.24
N ASP A 136 2.13 0.35 -16.08
CA ASP A 136 3.58 0.25 -15.90
C ASP A 136 4.11 -1.12 -16.34
N ARG A 137 4.93 -1.13 -17.39
CA ARG A 137 5.50 -2.35 -17.97
C ARG A 137 6.39 -3.15 -17.01
N ARG A 138 6.86 -2.55 -15.91
CA ARG A 138 7.61 -3.27 -14.87
C ARG A 138 6.77 -4.34 -14.17
N THR A 139 5.45 -4.32 -14.33
CA THR A 139 4.52 -5.27 -13.71
C THR A 139 4.25 -6.53 -14.56
N ILE A 140 4.69 -6.56 -15.81
CA ILE A 140 4.42 -7.65 -16.77
C ILE A 140 4.75 -9.02 -16.18
N ASP A 141 5.94 -9.19 -15.61
CA ASP A 141 6.37 -10.49 -15.09
C ASP A 141 5.57 -10.92 -13.86
N ALA A 142 5.14 -9.97 -13.03
CA ALA A 142 4.30 -10.24 -11.87
C ALA A 142 2.88 -10.66 -12.30
N ILE A 143 2.28 -9.94 -13.26
CA ILE A 143 0.95 -10.27 -13.81
C ILE A 143 0.99 -11.63 -14.52
N ARG A 144 2.03 -11.91 -15.32
CA ARG A 144 2.22 -13.20 -15.98
C ARG A 144 2.33 -14.37 -14.98
N SER A 145 3.08 -14.15 -13.90
CA SER A 145 3.23 -15.15 -12.82
C SER A 145 1.92 -15.38 -12.10
N ALA A 146 1.14 -14.34 -11.85
CA ALA A 146 -0.18 -14.43 -11.23
C ALA A 146 -1.17 -15.17 -12.14
N ALA A 147 -1.20 -14.86 -13.45
CA ALA A 147 -2.07 -15.53 -14.43
C ALA A 147 -1.77 -17.03 -14.54
N ALA A 148 -0.50 -17.42 -14.43
CA ALA A 148 -0.09 -18.83 -14.46
C ALA A 148 -0.64 -19.62 -13.25
N CYS A 149 -0.83 -18.98 -12.10
CA CYS A 149 -1.32 -19.59 -10.87
C CYS A 149 -2.82 -19.36 -10.65
N GLU A 150 -3.48 -18.48 -11.43
CA GLU A 150 -4.89 -18.14 -11.24
C GLU A 150 -5.80 -19.29 -11.64
N THR A 151 -6.71 -19.65 -10.74
CA THR A 151 -7.67 -20.75 -10.92
C THR A 151 -9.04 -20.28 -11.44
N ARG A 152 -9.36 -18.99 -11.26
CA ARG A 152 -10.61 -18.41 -11.78
C ARG A 152 -10.44 -18.03 -13.24
N VAL A 153 -11.19 -18.68 -14.09
CA VAL A 153 -11.12 -18.52 -15.57
C VAL A 153 -11.33 -17.05 -15.99
N SER A 154 -12.29 -16.35 -15.38
CA SER A 154 -12.56 -14.94 -15.70
C SER A 154 -11.36 -14.06 -15.36
N LEU A 155 -10.85 -14.13 -14.12
CA LEU A 155 -9.74 -13.30 -13.66
C LEU A 155 -8.44 -13.62 -14.43
N LYS A 156 -8.20 -14.90 -14.75
CA LYS A 156 -7.07 -15.28 -15.59
C LYS A 156 -7.13 -14.63 -16.97
N ARG A 157 -8.29 -14.66 -17.62
CA ARG A 157 -8.50 -14.01 -18.92
C ARG A 157 -8.26 -12.50 -18.82
N ASP A 158 -8.76 -11.87 -17.76
CA ASP A 158 -8.59 -10.43 -17.54
C ASP A 158 -7.10 -10.08 -17.32
N MET A 159 -6.32 -10.94 -16.63
CA MET A 159 -4.85 -10.80 -16.51
C MET A 159 -4.17 -10.91 -17.87
N GLU A 160 -4.58 -11.87 -18.71
CA GLU A 160 -4.04 -12.05 -20.06
C GLU A 160 -4.37 -10.85 -20.96
N GLU A 161 -5.55 -10.27 -20.82
CA GLU A 161 -5.96 -9.06 -21.54
C GLU A 161 -5.10 -7.85 -21.13
N VAL A 162 -4.88 -7.64 -19.83
CA VAL A 162 -4.00 -6.58 -19.34
C VAL A 162 -2.57 -6.76 -19.86
N LEU A 163 -2.05 -7.98 -19.88
CA LEU A 163 -0.73 -8.27 -20.45
C LEU A 163 -0.61 -7.90 -21.95
N ASN A 164 -1.70 -8.02 -22.70
CA ASN A 164 -1.72 -7.64 -24.12
C ASN A 164 -1.79 -6.13 -24.34
N GLN A 165 -2.21 -5.36 -23.34
CA GLN A 165 -2.33 -3.89 -23.38
C GLN A 165 -1.03 -3.19 -22.93
N LEU A 166 -0.16 -3.85 -22.17
CA LEU A 166 1.12 -3.33 -21.66
C LEU A 166 2.26 -3.52 -22.66
#